data_dc9c41065314461f4636125fac931bc6
#
_entry.id   dc9c41065314461f4636125fac931bc6
#
_cell.length_a   1.000
_cell.length_b   1.000
_cell.length_c   1.000
_cell.angle_alpha   90.00
_cell.angle_beta   90.00
_cell.angle_gamma   90.00
#
_symmetry.space_group_name_H-M   'P 1'
#
loop_
_entity.id
_entity.type
_entity.pdbx_description
1 polymer ?
#
loop_
_entity_poly.entity_id
_entity_poly.type
_entity_poly.pdbx_seq_one_letter_code
_entity_poly.pdbx_strand_id
1 'polypeptide(L)'
;KPLPAGGGKTVEWRKFGSFDKALTPLTEGVTPDGSGISVSYITKELAQYGDYTTVSDMLDLTAIDDVVLEITDRHGSNMGLTLDTVTRNEIQQGSQVIYAPVQGEGGSQTDVLHRYDLTDKCKLTSELVAKAATQLKKMNAPTFEGKYVCIIHPSVAFDLRQDPAWVAAHQYAAATELF
;
A
#
# COMPACT_ATOMS: atom_id res chain seq x y z
N LYS A 1 5.32 -5.68 -16.57
CA LYS A 1 5.45 -6.54 -17.77
C LYS A 1 4.97 -5.72 -18.95
N PRO A 2 5.74 -5.55 -20.04
CA PRO A 2 5.28 -4.80 -21.19
C PRO A 2 4.07 -5.49 -21.83
N LEU A 3 3.12 -4.70 -22.33
CA LEU A 3 1.97 -5.18 -23.07
C LEU A 3 2.45 -5.74 -24.41
N PRO A 4 2.04 -6.95 -24.80
CA PRO A 4 2.33 -7.46 -26.14
C PRO A 4 1.55 -6.63 -27.17
N ALA A 5 2.14 -6.41 -28.32
CA ALA A 5 1.48 -5.77 -29.45
C ALA A 5 0.21 -6.59 -29.83
N GLY A 6 -0.94 -5.91 -29.94
CA GLY A 6 -2.21 -6.57 -30.22
C GLY A 6 -2.91 -7.24 -29.03
N GLY A 7 -2.37 -7.10 -27.80
CA GLY A 7 -2.90 -7.76 -26.60
C GLY A 7 -4.17 -7.13 -25.99
N GLY A 8 -4.75 -6.12 -26.62
CA GLY A 8 -5.93 -5.43 -26.08
C GLY A 8 -5.62 -4.49 -24.90
N LYS A 9 -6.66 -3.87 -24.35
CA LYS A 9 -6.55 -2.93 -23.22
C LYS A 9 -6.86 -3.57 -21.86
N THR A 10 -7.31 -4.81 -21.81
CA THR A 10 -7.74 -5.49 -20.60
C THR A 10 -6.66 -6.44 -20.10
N VAL A 11 -6.30 -6.34 -18.84
CA VAL A 11 -5.40 -7.28 -18.17
C VAL A 11 -6.20 -8.10 -17.18
N GLU A 12 -5.98 -9.40 -17.19
CA GLU A 12 -6.59 -10.37 -16.29
C GLU A 12 -5.51 -10.97 -15.38
N TRP A 13 -5.78 -11.00 -14.10
CA TRP A 13 -4.98 -11.73 -13.10
C TRP A 13 -5.80 -12.89 -12.56
N ARG A 14 -5.14 -14.03 -12.43
CA ARG A 14 -5.74 -15.24 -11.87
C ARG A 14 -5.26 -15.42 -10.43
N LYS A 15 -6.21 -15.68 -9.54
CA LYS A 15 -5.94 -16.05 -8.15
C LYS A 15 -6.46 -17.46 -7.92
N PHE A 16 -5.56 -18.36 -7.52
CA PHE A 16 -5.91 -19.70 -7.09
C PHE A 16 -6.29 -19.70 -5.62
N GLY A 17 -7.40 -20.33 -5.30
CA GLY A 17 -7.82 -20.52 -3.91
C GLY A 17 -6.92 -21.51 -3.18
N SER A 18 -6.87 -21.40 -1.87
CA SER A 18 -6.22 -22.41 -1.02
C SER A 18 -7.08 -23.65 -0.96
N PHE A 19 -6.45 -24.82 -0.87
CA PHE A 19 -7.18 -26.06 -0.55
C PHE A 19 -7.67 -26.02 0.90
N ASP A 20 -8.79 -26.70 1.15
CA ASP A 20 -9.28 -26.97 2.49
C ASP A 20 -8.32 -27.92 3.22
N LYS A 21 -8.32 -27.82 4.55
CA LYS A 21 -7.47 -28.69 5.37
C LYS A 21 -8.00 -30.12 5.29
N ALA A 22 -7.11 -31.08 5.00
CA ALA A 22 -7.41 -32.50 5.04
C ALA A 22 -7.46 -32.98 6.51
N LEU A 23 -8.63 -32.85 7.16
CA LEU A 23 -8.81 -33.20 8.57
C LEU A 23 -9.35 -34.63 8.79
N THR A 24 -9.77 -35.31 7.72
CA THR A 24 -10.31 -36.67 7.81
C THR A 24 -9.18 -37.67 7.61
N PRO A 25 -8.95 -38.61 8.54
CA PRO A 25 -7.98 -39.69 8.35
C PRO A 25 -8.36 -40.56 7.16
N LEU A 26 -7.36 -41.01 6.41
CA LEU A 26 -7.58 -41.91 5.29
C LEU A 26 -7.92 -43.34 5.80
N THR A 27 -8.85 -44.00 5.12
CA THR A 27 -9.17 -45.41 5.36
C THR A 27 -8.31 -46.26 4.44
N GLU A 28 -7.68 -47.30 5.00
CA GLU A 28 -6.86 -48.21 4.21
C GLU A 28 -7.68 -48.91 3.12
N GLY A 29 -7.15 -48.94 1.92
CA GLY A 29 -7.79 -49.56 0.74
C GLY A 29 -8.88 -48.70 0.09
N VAL A 30 -9.16 -47.47 0.56
CA VAL A 30 -10.15 -46.55 -0.03
C VAL A 30 -9.42 -45.32 -0.61
N THR A 31 -9.62 -45.08 -1.92
CA THR A 31 -9.12 -43.84 -2.54
C THR A 31 -10.04 -42.66 -2.14
N PRO A 32 -9.52 -41.60 -1.52
CA PRO A 32 -10.30 -40.43 -1.17
C PRO A 32 -10.74 -39.65 -2.42
N ASP A 33 -11.86 -38.93 -2.29
CA ASP A 33 -12.29 -37.98 -3.31
C ASP A 33 -11.28 -36.84 -3.43
N GLY A 34 -10.97 -36.44 -4.68
CA GLY A 34 -10.03 -35.36 -4.95
C GLY A 34 -10.63 -33.99 -4.62
N SER A 35 -9.79 -33.08 -4.15
CA SER A 35 -10.17 -31.67 -3.93
C SER A 35 -10.06 -30.88 -5.22
N GLY A 36 -11.10 -30.11 -5.58
CA GLY A 36 -11.10 -29.20 -6.71
C GLY A 36 -10.33 -27.90 -6.38
N ILE A 37 -9.67 -27.33 -7.38
CA ILE A 37 -9.03 -26.02 -7.25
C ILE A 37 -10.00 -24.93 -7.70
N SER A 38 -10.19 -23.90 -6.89
CA SER A 38 -10.99 -22.73 -7.24
C SER A 38 -10.09 -21.66 -7.87
N VAL A 39 -10.55 -21.07 -8.98
CA VAL A 39 -9.85 -19.99 -9.67
C VAL A 39 -10.76 -18.77 -9.73
N SER A 40 -10.28 -17.65 -9.24
CA SER A 40 -10.95 -16.37 -9.38
C SER A 40 -10.14 -15.45 -10.31
N TYR A 41 -10.83 -14.55 -10.98
CA TYR A 41 -10.24 -13.64 -11.96
C TYR A 41 -10.44 -12.20 -11.50
N ILE A 42 -9.41 -11.37 -11.65
CA ILE A 42 -9.50 -9.93 -11.50
C ILE A 42 -9.13 -9.32 -12.83
N THR A 43 -10.07 -8.62 -13.44
CA THR A 43 -9.87 -7.91 -14.70
C THR A 43 -9.80 -6.42 -14.47
N LYS A 44 -8.87 -5.73 -15.12
CA LYS A 44 -8.75 -4.28 -15.11
C LYS A 44 -8.46 -3.77 -16.50
N GLU A 45 -9.13 -2.69 -16.88
CA GLU A 45 -8.83 -1.97 -18.11
C GLU A 45 -7.67 -1.00 -17.85
N LEU A 46 -6.73 -0.95 -18.79
CA LEU A 46 -5.58 -0.07 -18.73
C LEU A 46 -5.95 1.32 -19.21
N ALA A 47 -5.63 2.32 -18.41
CA ALA A 47 -5.74 3.73 -18.76
C ALA A 47 -4.34 4.30 -19.05
N GLN A 48 -4.27 5.23 -19.98
CA GLN A 48 -3.07 5.98 -20.30
C GLN A 48 -3.16 7.36 -19.64
N TYR A 49 -2.11 7.74 -18.93
CA TYR A 49 -1.96 9.06 -18.35
C TYR A 49 -0.84 9.80 -19.07
N GLY A 50 -1.03 11.08 -19.32
CA GLY A 50 -0.01 11.91 -19.97
C GLY A 50 -0.38 13.38 -19.86
N ASP A 51 0.63 14.23 -19.97
CA ASP A 51 0.52 15.68 -20.01
C ASP A 51 1.49 16.22 -21.04
N TYR A 52 1.25 17.42 -21.57
CA TYR A 52 2.13 18.06 -22.53
C TYR A 52 2.16 19.57 -22.32
N THR A 53 3.29 20.18 -22.62
CA THR A 53 3.47 21.64 -22.61
C THR A 53 3.95 22.10 -23.99
N THR A 54 3.32 23.13 -24.52
CA THR A 54 3.77 23.73 -25.79
C THR A 54 4.72 24.89 -25.49
N VAL A 55 5.83 24.92 -26.18
CA VAL A 55 6.83 26.01 -26.14
C VAL A 55 6.83 26.68 -27.50
N SER A 56 6.82 28.01 -27.53
CA SER A 56 6.96 28.76 -28.79
C SER A 56 8.43 28.95 -29.13
N ASP A 57 8.75 28.98 -30.43
CA ASP A 57 10.11 29.23 -30.93
C ASP A 57 10.69 30.53 -30.41
N MET A 58 9.84 31.56 -30.24
CA MET A 58 10.26 32.85 -29.66
C MET A 58 10.69 32.73 -28.21
N LEU A 59 9.98 31.91 -27.42
CA LEU A 59 10.33 31.66 -26.02
C LEU A 59 11.66 30.91 -25.92
N ASP A 60 11.83 29.89 -26.74
CA ASP A 60 13.07 29.09 -26.77
C ASP A 60 14.28 29.93 -27.17
N LEU A 61 14.12 30.86 -28.17
CA LEU A 61 15.16 31.74 -28.63
C LEU A 61 15.49 32.92 -27.68
N THR A 62 14.54 33.39 -26.89
CA THR A 62 14.67 34.58 -26.05
C THR A 62 14.86 34.28 -24.57
N ALA A 63 14.63 33.07 -24.14
CA ALA A 63 14.82 32.65 -22.76
C ALA A 63 16.32 32.63 -22.39
N ILE A 64 16.63 33.09 -21.19
CA ILE A 64 17.99 33.06 -20.63
C ILE A 64 18.40 31.65 -20.27
N ASP A 65 17.41 30.85 -19.82
CA ASP A 65 17.58 29.45 -19.36
C ASP A 65 17.06 28.48 -20.42
N ASP A 66 17.54 27.24 -20.38
CA ASP A 66 17.04 26.15 -21.24
C ASP A 66 15.65 25.72 -20.79
N VAL A 67 14.63 26.36 -21.36
CA VAL A 67 13.21 26.15 -21.00
C VAL A 67 12.78 24.71 -21.29
N VAL A 68 13.29 24.09 -22.34
CA VAL A 68 12.93 22.72 -22.73
C VAL A 68 13.46 21.72 -21.69
N LEU A 69 14.67 21.92 -21.21
CA LEU A 69 15.25 21.09 -20.16
C LEU A 69 14.46 21.21 -18.84
N GLU A 70 14.13 22.43 -18.43
CA GLU A 70 13.37 22.68 -17.21
C GLU A 70 11.96 22.07 -17.28
N ILE A 71 11.27 22.21 -18.41
CA ILE A 71 9.96 21.59 -18.63
C ILE A 71 10.05 20.06 -18.57
N THR A 72 11.10 19.49 -19.15
CA THR A 72 11.31 18.03 -19.13
C THR A 72 11.47 17.51 -17.69
N ASP A 73 12.22 18.20 -16.87
CA ASP A 73 12.45 17.87 -15.46
C ASP A 73 11.15 17.97 -14.65
N ARG A 74 10.37 19.03 -14.91
CA ARG A 74 9.03 19.22 -14.30
C ARG A 74 8.06 18.14 -14.69
N HIS A 75 8.01 17.76 -15.97
CA HIS A 75 7.18 16.66 -16.43
C HIS A 75 7.59 15.31 -15.80
N GLY A 76 8.88 15.05 -15.66
CA GLY A 76 9.41 13.87 -14.98
C GLY A 76 8.90 13.78 -13.52
N SER A 77 9.03 14.88 -12.79
CA SER A 77 8.51 14.97 -11.40
C SER A 77 7.00 14.81 -11.33
N ASN A 78 6.25 15.45 -12.24
CA ASN A 78 4.79 15.35 -12.30
C ASN A 78 4.32 13.93 -12.60
N MET A 79 5.01 13.22 -13.49
CA MET A 79 4.72 11.82 -13.80
C MET A 79 4.87 10.93 -12.55
N GLY A 80 5.93 11.12 -11.76
CA GLY A 80 6.14 10.42 -10.50
C GLY A 80 5.00 10.66 -9.51
N LEU A 81 4.61 11.91 -9.29
CA LEU A 81 3.49 12.30 -8.42
C LEU A 81 2.15 11.73 -8.90
N THR A 82 1.92 11.70 -10.21
CA THR A 82 0.70 11.14 -10.81
C THR A 82 0.59 9.65 -10.54
N LEU A 83 1.67 8.89 -10.79
CA LEU A 83 1.71 7.45 -10.52
C LEU A 83 1.52 7.13 -9.04
N ASP A 84 2.17 7.89 -8.15
CA ASP A 84 1.98 7.74 -6.70
C ASP A 84 0.53 7.99 -6.30
N THR A 85 -0.06 9.08 -6.79
CA THR A 85 -1.45 9.46 -6.47
C THR A 85 -2.45 8.42 -6.96
N VAL A 86 -2.32 7.93 -8.20
CA VAL A 86 -3.20 6.91 -8.76
C VAL A 86 -3.09 5.61 -7.97
N THR A 87 -1.87 5.18 -7.68
CA THR A 87 -1.61 3.96 -6.89
C THR A 87 -2.19 4.07 -5.49
N ARG A 88 -1.96 5.18 -4.80
CA ARG A 88 -2.51 5.44 -3.47
C ARG A 88 -4.04 5.42 -3.47
N ASN A 89 -4.67 6.06 -4.43
CA ASN A 89 -6.12 6.11 -4.54
C ASN A 89 -6.73 4.73 -4.75
N GLU A 90 -6.08 3.86 -5.54
CA GLU A 90 -6.54 2.49 -5.73
C GLU A 90 -6.38 1.64 -4.45
N ILE A 91 -5.25 1.76 -3.75
CA ILE A 91 -5.01 1.05 -2.48
C ILE A 91 -6.02 1.48 -1.41
N GLN A 92 -6.39 2.76 -1.34
CA GLN A 92 -7.35 3.28 -0.36
C GLN A 92 -8.79 2.77 -0.56
N GLN A 93 -9.12 2.19 -1.70
CA GLN A 93 -10.43 1.59 -1.98
C GLN A 93 -10.56 0.17 -1.43
N GLY A 94 -9.51 -0.39 -0.85
CA GLY A 94 -9.52 -1.73 -0.26
C GLY A 94 -10.52 -1.84 0.89
N SER A 95 -11.15 -3.01 1.04
CA SER A 95 -12.10 -3.31 2.12
C SER A 95 -11.44 -3.68 3.44
N GLN A 96 -10.15 -4.01 3.43
CA GLN A 96 -9.40 -4.39 4.63
C GLN A 96 -8.80 -3.14 5.28
N VAL A 97 -9.60 -2.48 6.11
CA VAL A 97 -9.23 -1.21 6.74
C VAL A 97 -9.27 -1.35 8.26
N ILE A 98 -8.25 -0.83 8.92
CA ILE A 98 -8.20 -0.66 10.38
C ILE A 98 -8.08 0.84 10.63
N TYR A 99 -9.03 1.41 11.35
CA TYR A 99 -8.98 2.81 11.73
C TYR A 99 -8.23 2.99 13.05
N ALA A 100 -7.49 4.09 13.16
CA ALA A 100 -6.85 4.46 14.41
C ALA A 100 -7.93 4.85 15.43
N PRO A 101 -7.89 4.34 16.67
CA PRO A 101 -8.83 4.71 17.71
C PRO A 101 -8.62 6.16 18.14
N VAL A 102 -9.67 6.80 18.62
CA VAL A 102 -9.57 8.12 19.26
C VAL A 102 -8.82 7.96 20.59
N GLN A 103 -7.73 8.69 20.74
CA GLN A 103 -6.97 8.72 21.98
C GLN A 103 -7.64 9.69 22.97
N GLY A 104 -8.12 9.17 24.09
CA GLY A 104 -8.71 9.94 25.18
C GLY A 104 -7.74 10.21 26.32
N GLU A 105 -8.17 10.99 27.30
CA GLU A 105 -7.39 11.26 28.52
C GLU A 105 -7.19 9.98 29.34
N GLY A 106 -6.03 9.87 29.97
CA GLY A 106 -5.69 8.68 30.78
C GLY A 106 -5.40 7.40 30.00
N GLY A 107 -5.18 7.49 28.68
CA GLY A 107 -4.88 6.33 27.83
C GLY A 107 -6.13 5.54 27.41
N SER A 108 -7.33 6.10 27.61
CA SER A 108 -8.55 5.49 27.09
C SER A 108 -8.57 5.54 25.58
N GLN A 109 -9.05 4.47 24.94
CA GLN A 109 -9.17 4.38 23.49
C GLN A 109 -10.62 4.08 23.11
N THR A 110 -11.13 4.82 22.12
CA THR A 110 -12.47 4.57 21.56
C THR A 110 -12.31 4.12 20.13
N ASP A 111 -12.83 2.94 19.81
CA ASP A 111 -12.77 2.38 18.47
C ASP A 111 -13.52 3.26 17.46
N VAL A 112 -12.92 3.44 16.29
CA VAL A 112 -13.49 4.13 15.15
C VAL A 112 -13.88 3.10 14.11
N LEU A 113 -15.13 3.13 13.66
CA LEU A 113 -15.67 2.17 12.69
C LEU A 113 -15.72 2.73 11.26
N HIS A 114 -15.77 4.06 11.11
CA HIS A 114 -15.92 4.70 9.81
C HIS A 114 -14.90 5.83 9.61
N ARG A 115 -14.55 6.07 8.37
CA ARG A 115 -13.58 7.11 7.99
C ARG A 115 -14.00 8.52 8.40
N TYR A 116 -15.30 8.81 8.43
CA TYR A 116 -15.84 10.13 8.81
C TYR A 116 -15.79 10.40 10.32
N ASP A 117 -15.57 9.37 11.15
CA ASP A 117 -15.41 9.50 12.60
C ASP A 117 -13.94 9.79 13.02
N LEU A 118 -13.02 9.81 12.04
CA LEU A 118 -11.62 10.12 12.31
C LEU A 118 -11.46 11.59 12.71
N THR A 119 -10.75 11.82 13.79
CA THR A 119 -10.41 13.14 14.32
C THR A 119 -8.89 13.32 14.38
N ASP A 120 -8.42 14.52 14.73
CA ASP A 120 -7.01 14.84 14.97
C ASP A 120 -6.37 14.03 16.12
N LYS A 121 -7.20 13.44 16.98
CA LYS A 121 -6.79 12.55 18.07
C LYS A 121 -6.55 11.10 17.63
N CYS A 122 -6.90 10.75 16.38
CA CYS A 122 -6.69 9.41 15.82
C CYS A 122 -5.28 9.33 15.23
N LYS A 123 -4.30 8.93 16.03
CA LYS A 123 -2.90 8.85 15.62
C LYS A 123 -2.44 7.42 15.40
N LEU A 124 -1.47 7.24 14.49
CA LEU A 124 -0.80 5.96 14.31
C LEU A 124 0.12 5.68 15.50
N THR A 125 -0.09 4.55 16.16
CA THR A 125 0.72 4.08 17.29
C THR A 125 1.43 2.78 16.96
N SER A 126 2.46 2.44 17.70
CA SER A 126 3.19 1.18 17.60
C SER A 126 2.26 -0.03 17.82
N GLU A 127 1.29 0.10 18.72
CA GLU A 127 0.26 -0.91 18.99
C GLU A 127 -0.60 -1.18 17.74
N LEU A 128 -1.04 -0.12 17.04
CA LEU A 128 -1.84 -0.25 15.83
C LEU A 128 -1.05 -0.92 14.70
N VAL A 129 0.23 -0.61 14.56
CA VAL A 129 1.14 -1.27 13.60
C VAL A 129 1.26 -2.75 13.93
N ALA A 130 1.43 -3.12 15.20
CA ALA A 130 1.50 -4.52 15.64
C ALA A 130 0.17 -5.26 15.39
N LYS A 131 -0.97 -4.60 15.64
CA LYS A 131 -2.31 -5.12 15.36
C LYS A 131 -2.50 -5.39 13.86
N ALA A 132 -2.10 -4.46 13.00
CA ALA A 132 -2.15 -4.61 11.55
C ALA A 132 -1.27 -5.76 11.05
N ALA A 133 -0.04 -5.87 11.53
CA ALA A 133 0.86 -6.97 11.20
C ALA A 133 0.30 -8.32 11.67
N THR A 134 -0.33 -8.38 12.84
CA THR A 134 -0.98 -9.59 13.35
C THR A 134 -2.17 -9.98 12.48
N GLN A 135 -2.95 -9.03 12.02
CA GLN A 135 -4.08 -9.30 11.12
C GLN A 135 -3.60 -9.88 9.78
N LEU A 136 -2.55 -9.31 9.19
CA LEU A 136 -1.94 -9.84 7.97
C LEU A 136 -1.44 -11.28 8.15
N LYS A 137 -0.82 -11.59 9.30
CA LYS A 137 -0.40 -12.97 9.63
C LYS A 137 -1.58 -13.92 9.75
N LYS A 138 -2.69 -13.51 10.40
CA LYS A 138 -3.91 -14.33 10.51
C LYS A 138 -4.52 -14.64 9.14
N MET A 139 -4.40 -13.71 8.20
CA MET A 139 -4.88 -13.88 6.83
C MET A 139 -3.90 -14.67 5.93
N ASN A 140 -2.79 -15.14 6.46
CA ASN A 140 -1.70 -15.77 5.70
C ASN A 140 -1.23 -14.90 4.52
N ALA A 141 -1.19 -13.56 4.72
CA ALA A 141 -0.73 -12.65 3.71
C ALA A 141 0.75 -12.92 3.36
N PRO A 142 1.13 -12.91 2.09
CA PRO A 142 2.52 -13.12 1.69
C PRO A 142 3.41 -12.00 2.26
N THR A 143 4.58 -12.38 2.74
CA THR A 143 5.60 -11.44 3.23
C THR A 143 6.58 -11.09 2.12
N PHE A 144 7.13 -9.89 2.17
CA PHE A 144 8.24 -9.47 1.33
C PHE A 144 9.55 -9.63 2.12
N GLU A 145 10.41 -10.53 1.69
CA GLU A 145 11.65 -10.91 2.41
C GLU A 145 11.42 -11.24 3.90
N GLY A 146 10.32 -11.91 4.21
CA GLY A 146 9.95 -12.28 5.58
C GLY A 146 9.37 -11.13 6.43
N LYS A 147 9.15 -9.96 5.85
CA LYS A 147 8.63 -8.75 6.52
C LYS A 147 7.38 -8.22 5.83
N TYR A 148 6.59 -7.44 6.53
CA TYR A 148 5.54 -6.60 5.93
C TYR A 148 6.08 -5.20 5.70
N VAL A 149 5.68 -4.58 4.60
CA VAL A 149 6.07 -3.20 4.25
C VAL A 149 4.93 -2.26 4.66
N CYS A 150 5.29 -1.17 5.32
CA CYS A 150 4.37 -0.10 5.70
C CYS A 150 4.76 1.17 4.95
N ILE A 151 3.82 1.75 4.19
CA ILE A 151 4.02 3.01 3.49
C ILE A 151 3.20 4.07 4.22
N ILE A 152 3.86 5.09 4.73
CA ILE A 152 3.25 6.15 5.53
C ILE A 152 3.69 7.53 5.05
N HIS A 153 2.83 8.54 5.26
CA HIS A 153 3.18 9.93 5.01
C HIS A 153 4.18 10.43 6.08
N PRO A 154 5.11 11.34 5.77
CA PRO A 154 6.07 11.88 6.73
C PRO A 154 5.46 12.43 8.01
N SER A 155 4.30 13.09 7.94
CA SER A 155 3.58 13.59 9.14
C SER A 155 3.13 12.45 10.06
N VAL A 156 2.70 11.32 9.49
CA VAL A 156 2.32 10.13 10.27
C VAL A 156 3.54 9.46 10.88
N ALA A 157 4.68 9.46 10.16
CA ALA A 157 5.96 9.00 10.70
C ALA A 157 6.41 9.83 11.90
N PHE A 158 6.16 11.15 11.87
CA PHE A 158 6.43 12.04 13.02
C PHE A 158 5.59 11.63 14.22
N ASP A 159 4.27 11.42 14.06
CA ASP A 159 3.39 10.98 15.16
C ASP A 159 3.84 9.64 15.75
N LEU A 160 4.21 8.68 14.90
CA LEU A 160 4.70 7.37 15.34
C LEU A 160 5.99 7.48 16.19
N ARG A 161 6.90 8.39 15.81
CA ARG A 161 8.15 8.64 16.57
C ARG A 161 7.90 9.28 17.93
N GLN A 162 6.75 9.89 18.15
CA GLN A 162 6.34 10.45 19.45
C GLN A 162 5.69 9.41 20.37
N ASP A 163 5.40 8.22 19.85
CA ASP A 163 4.81 7.13 20.64
C ASP A 163 5.80 6.66 21.72
N PRO A 164 5.42 6.67 23.01
CA PRO A 164 6.29 6.21 24.11
C PRO A 164 6.85 4.80 23.92
N ALA A 165 6.07 3.88 23.34
CA ALA A 165 6.52 2.53 23.06
C ALA A 165 7.62 2.49 21.97
N TRP A 166 7.52 3.36 20.96
CA TRP A 166 8.55 3.53 19.94
C TRP A 166 9.84 4.09 20.55
N VAL A 167 9.72 5.15 21.36
CA VAL A 167 10.86 5.78 22.04
C VAL A 167 11.57 4.78 22.95
N ALA A 168 10.81 4.03 23.77
CA ALA A 168 11.37 3.01 24.66
C ALA A 168 12.12 1.92 23.92
N ALA A 169 11.56 1.41 22.81
CA ALA A 169 12.22 0.40 21.99
C ALA A 169 13.57 0.88 21.44
N HIS A 170 13.68 2.14 21.05
CA HIS A 170 14.92 2.74 20.55
C HIS A 170 15.96 3.01 21.62
N GLN A 171 15.56 3.24 22.86
CA GLN A 171 16.49 3.41 23.99
C GLN A 171 17.27 2.11 24.30
N TYR A 172 16.71 0.95 24.01
CA TYR A 172 17.34 -0.34 24.23
C TYR A 172 18.05 -0.91 22.99
N ALA A 173 17.75 -0.39 21.81
CA ALA A 173 18.49 -0.68 20.59
C ALA A 173 19.84 0.05 20.65
N ALA A 174 20.95 -0.63 20.25
CA ALA A 174 22.23 0.06 20.10
C ALA A 174 22.04 1.34 19.28
N ALA A 175 22.73 2.41 19.69
CA ALA A 175 22.59 3.75 19.11
C ALA A 175 22.70 3.70 17.59
N THR A 176 21.58 3.55 16.94
CA THR A 176 21.40 3.67 15.49
C THR A 176 20.92 5.09 15.27
N GLU A 177 21.48 5.77 14.29
CA GLU A 177 21.18 7.16 13.97
C GLU A 177 19.68 7.44 14.00
N LEU A 178 19.30 8.45 14.77
CA LEU A 178 17.89 8.86 15.01
C LEU A 178 17.29 9.63 13.82
N PHE A 179 18.06 9.83 12.71
CA PHE A 179 17.69 10.66 11.56
C PHE A 179 17.95 9.94 10.24
#